data_1c4670cba745b074904ce9bf953a1490
#
_entry.id   1c4670cba745b074904ce9bf953a1490
#
_cell.length_a   1.000
_cell.length_b   1.000
_cell.length_c   1.000
_cell.angle_alpha   90.00
_cell.angle_beta   90.00
_cell.angle_gamma   90.00
#
_symmetry.space_group_name_H-M   'P 1'
#
loop_
_entity.id
_entity.type
_entity.pdbx_description
1 polymer ?
#
loop_
_entity_poly.entity_id
_entity_poly.type
_entity_poly.pdbx_seq_one_letter_code
_entity_poly.pdbx_strand_id
1 'polypeptide(L)' 'MQGGSRNRFNVGGYYFQVAPYEYGYTDGWLWDNDDIILYLDPDHDGWYLAYDVRLGTYVHVQYLGP' A
#
# COMPACT_ATOMS: atom_id res chain seq x y z
N MET A 1 5.71 6.98 -1.89
CA MET A 1 5.29 6.14 -3.04
C MET A 1 5.73 6.81 -4.35
N GLN A 2 5.84 6.03 -5.40
CA GLN A 2 6.27 6.50 -6.71
C GLN A 2 5.16 6.35 -7.76
N GLY A 3 3.95 6.71 -7.41
CA GLY A 3 2.84 6.75 -8.33
C GLY A 3 1.94 5.53 -8.34
N GLY A 4 0.83 5.65 -9.03
CA GLY A 4 -0.15 4.60 -9.18
C GLY A 4 -1.51 4.95 -8.60
N SER A 5 -2.20 3.92 -8.13
CA SER A 5 -3.50 4.02 -7.51
C SER A 5 -3.67 2.84 -6.54
N ARG A 6 -4.83 2.78 -5.86
CA ARG A 6 -5.12 1.65 -4.97
C ARG A 6 -5.08 0.30 -5.67
N ASN A 7 -5.35 0.27 -6.98
CA ASN A 7 -5.29 -0.98 -7.74
C ASN A 7 -3.86 -1.46 -7.98
N ARG A 8 -2.93 -0.52 -8.11
CA ARG A 8 -1.53 -0.83 -8.34
C ARG A 8 -0.70 0.41 -8.07
N PHE A 9 0.17 0.33 -7.08
CA PHE A 9 1.06 1.45 -6.74
C PHE A 9 2.47 0.95 -6.51
N ASN A 10 3.43 1.87 -6.64
CA ASN A 10 4.86 1.55 -6.58
C ASN A 10 5.44 2.06 -5.26
N VAL A 11 6.18 1.19 -4.57
CA VAL A 11 6.99 1.56 -3.41
C VAL A 11 8.37 0.94 -3.60
N GLY A 12 9.38 1.78 -3.77
CA GLY A 12 10.77 1.32 -3.88
C GLY A 12 11.05 0.44 -5.10
N GLY A 13 10.28 0.56 -6.16
CA GLY A 13 10.44 -0.25 -7.38
C GLY A 13 9.61 -1.52 -7.39
N TYR A 14 8.81 -1.76 -6.35
CA TYR A 14 7.93 -2.92 -6.27
C TYR A 14 6.48 -2.49 -6.31
N TYR A 15 5.62 -3.32 -6.89
CA TYR A 15 4.21 -3.02 -7.06
C TYR A 15 3.37 -3.76 -6.04
N PHE A 16 2.30 -3.08 -5.60
CA PHE A 16 1.36 -3.59 -4.61
C PHE A 16 -0.06 -3.21 -5.01
N GLN A 17 -1.02 -3.97 -4.50
CA GLN A 17 -2.44 -3.68 -4.65
C GLN A 17 -3.09 -3.64 -3.27
N VAL A 18 -3.90 -2.62 -3.01
CA VAL A 18 -4.68 -2.54 -1.77
C VAL A 18 -5.76 -3.63 -1.80
N ALA A 19 -6.00 -4.28 -0.66
CA ALA A 19 -7.10 -5.22 -0.53
C ALA A 19 -8.41 -4.52 -0.93
N PRO A 20 -9.19 -5.08 -1.87
CA PRO A 20 -10.37 -4.37 -2.40
C PRO A 20 -11.36 -3.93 -1.34
N TYR A 21 -11.55 -4.72 -0.30
CA TYR A 21 -12.49 -4.39 0.77
C TYR A 21 -11.97 -3.24 1.66
N GLU A 22 -10.74 -2.77 1.46
CA GLU A 22 -10.14 -1.67 2.19
C GLU A 22 -9.91 -0.43 1.33
N TYR A 23 -10.39 -0.40 0.10
CA TYR A 23 -10.19 0.73 -0.81
C TYR A 23 -10.64 2.06 -0.18
N GLY A 24 -11.74 2.05 0.55
CA GLY A 24 -12.25 3.27 1.20
C GLY A 24 -11.30 3.86 2.23
N TYR A 25 -10.44 3.06 2.84
CA TYR A 25 -9.47 3.55 3.81
C TYR A 25 -8.30 4.31 3.18
N THR A 26 -8.19 4.27 1.84
CA THR A 26 -7.15 4.99 1.12
C THR A 26 -7.61 6.34 0.59
N ASP A 27 -8.81 6.79 0.96
CA ASP A 27 -9.28 8.11 0.60
C ASP A 27 -8.31 9.16 1.17
N GLY A 28 -7.87 10.07 0.31
CA GLY A 28 -6.89 11.07 0.71
C GLY A 28 -5.44 10.64 0.58
N TRP A 29 -5.15 9.39 0.23
CA TRP A 29 -3.78 8.97 -0.05
C TRP A 29 -3.27 9.66 -1.30
N LEU A 30 -2.03 10.18 -1.22
CA LEU A 30 -1.37 10.84 -2.34
C LEU A 30 -0.36 9.88 -2.94
N TRP A 31 -0.77 9.18 -3.99
CA TRP A 31 -0.03 8.05 -4.55
C TRP A 31 1.35 8.42 -5.14
N ASP A 32 1.57 9.72 -5.39
CA ASP A 32 2.86 10.20 -5.89
C ASP A 32 3.77 10.77 -4.81
N ASN A 33 3.22 11.08 -3.63
CA ASN A 33 3.94 11.87 -2.63
C ASN A 33 4.01 11.25 -1.25
N ASP A 34 3.02 10.44 -0.83
CA ASP A 34 2.99 9.94 0.53
C ASP A 34 4.12 8.96 0.79
N ASP A 35 4.71 9.04 1.97
CA ASP A 35 5.67 8.05 2.45
C ASP A 35 4.91 6.86 3.00
N ILE A 36 5.29 5.68 2.54
CA ILE A 36 4.68 4.42 2.96
C ILE A 36 5.72 3.56 3.64
N ILE A 37 5.38 3.02 4.80
CA ILE A 37 6.18 2.01 5.48
C ILE A 37 5.47 0.67 5.29
N LEU A 38 6.22 -0.32 4.81
CA LEU A 38 5.69 -1.66 4.57
C LEU A 38 6.10 -2.57 5.72
N TYR A 39 5.12 -3.29 6.26
CA TYR A 39 5.33 -4.31 7.27
C TYR A 39 4.88 -5.65 6.70
N LEU A 40 5.66 -6.69 6.95
CA LEU A 40 5.25 -8.05 6.59
C LEU A 40 3.99 -8.43 7.37
N ASP A 41 3.01 -9.01 6.66
CA ASP A 41 1.86 -9.61 7.32
C ASP A 41 2.22 -11.05 7.68
N PRO A 42 2.45 -11.37 8.96
CA PRO A 42 2.93 -12.70 9.34
C PRO A 42 1.89 -13.81 9.14
N ASP A 43 0.63 -13.44 9.00
CA ASP A 43 -0.47 -14.42 8.88
C ASP A 43 -0.78 -14.79 7.44
N HIS A 44 -0.28 -14.02 6.46
CA HIS A 44 -0.61 -14.22 5.05
C HIS A 44 0.61 -14.00 4.16
N ASP A 45 1.10 -15.05 3.53
CA ASP A 45 2.24 -14.97 2.60
C ASP A 45 1.88 -14.10 1.41
N GLY A 46 2.81 -13.22 1.02
CA GLY A 46 2.61 -12.32 -0.12
C GLY A 46 1.80 -11.08 0.21
N TRP A 47 1.37 -10.92 1.46
CA TRP A 47 0.65 -9.75 1.93
C TRP A 47 1.49 -8.93 2.88
N TYR A 48 1.25 -7.62 2.85
CA TYR A 48 1.94 -6.65 3.70
C TYR A 48 0.93 -5.68 4.29
N LEU A 49 1.37 -4.95 5.30
CA LEU A 49 0.64 -3.79 5.82
C LEU A 49 1.36 -2.56 5.29
N ALA A 50 0.61 -1.69 4.61
CA ALA A 50 1.14 -0.43 4.10
C ALA A 50 0.64 0.70 4.98
N TYR A 51 1.55 1.38 5.67
CA TYR A 51 1.24 2.47 6.59
C TYR A 51 1.55 3.80 5.92
N ASP A 52 0.52 4.65 5.81
CA ASP A 52 0.70 6.02 5.30
C ASP A 52 1.11 6.92 6.46
N VAL A 53 2.34 7.40 6.40
CA VAL A 53 2.92 8.19 7.51
C VAL A 53 2.19 9.50 7.70
N ARG A 54 1.82 10.17 6.61
CA ARG A 54 1.14 11.47 6.68
C ARG A 54 -0.22 11.38 7.36
N LEU A 55 -0.97 10.35 7.04
CA LEU A 55 -2.35 10.19 7.52
C LEU A 55 -2.46 9.35 8.79
N GLY A 56 -1.44 8.56 9.11
CA GLY A 56 -1.48 7.65 10.25
C GLY A 56 -2.43 6.48 10.08
N THR A 57 -2.71 6.09 8.84
CA THR A 57 -3.61 4.98 8.52
C THR A 57 -2.86 3.87 7.81
N TYR A 58 -3.36 2.64 7.90
CA TYR A 58 -2.76 1.52 7.21
C TYR A 58 -3.83 0.66 6.54
N VAL A 59 -3.40 -0.07 5.53
CA VAL A 59 -4.24 -1.05 4.81
C VAL A 59 -3.43 -2.29 4.52
N HIS A 60 -4.14 -3.39 4.26
CA HIS A 60 -3.51 -4.62 3.77
C HIS A 60 -3.26 -4.48 2.27
N VAL A 61 -2.08 -4.87 1.83
CA VAL A 61 -1.69 -4.81 0.42
C VAL A 61 -1.09 -6.12 -0.01
N GLN A 62 -1.36 -6.50 -1.26
CA GLN A 62 -0.79 -7.70 -1.86
C GLN A 62 0.42 -7.30 -2.70
N TYR A 63 1.51 -8.07 -2.57
CA TYR A 63 2.70 -7.88 -3.39
C TYR A 63 2.43 -8.41 -4.80
N LEU A 64 2.69 -7.57 -5.80
CA LEU A 64 2.47 -7.92 -7.21
C LEU A 64 3.77 -8.18 -7.98
N GLY A 65 4.92 -7.88 -7.39
CA GLY A 65 6.21 -8.07 -8.02
C GLY A 65 6.88 -6.77 -8.44
N PRO A 66 8.05 -6.90 -9.08
CA PRO A 66 8.76 -5.73 -9.59
C PRO A 66 8.12 -5.12 -10.84
#